data_98b7be5f7393f536ec13a62e6a264b10
#
_entry.id   98b7be5f7393f536ec13a62e6a264b10
#
_cell.length_a   1.000
_cell.length_b   1.000
_cell.length_c   1.000
_cell.angle_alpha   90.00
_cell.angle_beta   90.00
_cell.angle_gamma   90.00
#
_symmetry.space_group_name_H-M   'P 1'
#
loop_
_entity.id
_entity.type
_entity.pdbx_description
1 polymer ?
#
loop_
_entity_poly.entity_id
_entity_poly.type
_entity_poly.pdbx_seq_one_letter_code
_entity_poly.pdbx_strand_id
1 'polypeptide(L)'
;AQERQDLLIKPKGSLGKLEEISIQLAGIYGQEFYDTTKKAVIAFAGDHGVYEEGVAPNAQEITKIQIPNYVRKITGVGALARFANADVYGVDVGVNCDELLPGVINRKIRKGTSNMAKGPAMSYEEAIFSIEIGIEETNKLIDAGYRVIGVGEMGNETVTINLNKTIQICIEV
;
A
#
# COMPACT_ATOMS: atom_id res chain seq x y z
N ALA A 1 25.68 -11.50 -9.07
CA ALA A 1 25.54 -10.26 -8.27
C ALA A 1 26.61 -10.17 -7.18
N GLN A 2 26.79 -11.20 -6.32
CA GLN A 2 27.81 -11.16 -5.23
C GLN A 2 29.22 -10.96 -5.76
N GLU A 3 29.65 -11.75 -6.75
CA GLU A 3 30.97 -11.62 -7.37
C GLU A 3 31.23 -10.21 -7.91
N ARG A 4 30.21 -9.59 -8.52
CA ARG A 4 30.29 -8.22 -8.99
C ARG A 4 30.48 -7.23 -7.83
N GLN A 5 29.74 -7.38 -6.73
CA GLN A 5 29.93 -6.53 -5.54
C GLN A 5 31.35 -6.60 -4.99
N ASP A 6 31.95 -7.80 -5.03
CA ASP A 6 33.31 -8.04 -4.56
C ASP A 6 34.38 -7.46 -5.48
N LEU A 7 34.05 -7.24 -6.76
CA LEU A 7 34.95 -6.65 -7.77
C LEU A 7 34.87 -5.12 -7.84
N LEU A 8 33.89 -4.50 -7.19
CA LEU A 8 33.78 -3.03 -7.17
C LEU A 8 34.93 -2.39 -6.39
N ILE A 9 35.38 -1.20 -6.85
CA ILE A 9 36.44 -0.41 -6.22
C ILE A 9 35.91 0.19 -4.90
N LYS A 10 35.77 -0.63 -3.88
CA LYS A 10 35.37 -0.29 -2.52
C LYS A 10 35.84 -1.36 -1.54
N PRO A 11 36.01 -1.08 -0.24
CA PRO A 11 36.24 -2.13 0.74
C PRO A 11 35.02 -3.10 0.75
N LYS A 12 35.29 -4.39 0.86
CA LYS A 12 34.22 -5.41 0.94
C LYS A 12 33.29 -5.11 2.12
N GLY A 13 31.99 -5.14 1.88
CA GLY A 13 30.97 -4.92 2.90
C GLY A 13 30.78 -3.46 3.33
N SER A 14 31.50 -2.51 2.73
CA SER A 14 31.49 -1.11 3.18
C SER A 14 30.15 -0.40 3.06
N LEU A 15 29.28 -0.86 2.16
CA LEU A 15 27.92 -0.32 1.97
C LEU A 15 26.86 -1.07 2.80
N GLY A 16 27.24 -2.15 3.51
CA GLY A 16 26.36 -2.87 4.42
C GLY A 16 25.06 -3.34 3.74
N LYS A 17 23.93 -2.97 4.31
CA LYS A 17 22.58 -3.34 3.81
C LYS A 17 22.32 -2.98 2.35
N LEU A 18 22.94 -1.94 1.82
CA LEU A 18 22.78 -1.56 0.41
C LEU A 18 23.33 -2.64 -0.52
N GLU A 19 24.42 -3.32 -0.14
CA GLU A 19 24.96 -4.45 -0.91
C GLU A 19 23.99 -5.63 -0.89
N GLU A 20 23.48 -6.00 0.29
CA GLU A 20 22.50 -7.08 0.45
C GLU A 20 21.25 -6.81 -0.40
N ILE A 21 20.68 -5.60 -0.31
CA ILE A 21 19.51 -5.21 -1.10
C ILE A 21 19.80 -5.27 -2.61
N SER A 22 20.96 -4.79 -3.05
CA SER A 22 21.29 -4.81 -4.47
C SER A 22 21.44 -6.24 -5.01
N ILE A 23 22.01 -7.15 -4.22
CA ILE A 23 22.15 -8.56 -4.56
C ILE A 23 20.77 -9.24 -4.64
N GLN A 24 19.91 -8.96 -3.66
CA GLN A 24 18.55 -9.49 -3.64
C GLN A 24 17.74 -9.02 -4.84
N LEU A 25 17.79 -7.71 -5.16
CA LEU A 25 17.11 -7.15 -6.34
C LEU A 25 17.65 -7.75 -7.64
N ALA A 26 18.97 -7.91 -7.78
CA ALA A 26 19.56 -8.58 -8.93
C ALA A 26 19.04 -10.02 -9.09
N GLY A 27 18.82 -10.74 -7.97
CA GLY A 27 18.21 -12.06 -7.97
C GLY A 27 16.76 -12.04 -8.44
N ILE A 28 15.95 -11.09 -7.95
CA ILE A 28 14.54 -10.90 -8.33
C ILE A 28 14.42 -10.56 -9.82
N TYR A 29 15.24 -9.64 -10.32
CA TYR A 29 15.20 -9.23 -11.73
C TYR A 29 15.94 -10.17 -12.69
N GLY A 30 16.68 -11.15 -12.18
CA GLY A 30 17.47 -12.08 -12.98
C GLY A 30 18.63 -11.42 -13.74
N GLN A 31 19.05 -10.22 -13.33
CA GLN A 31 20.10 -9.44 -14.01
C GLN A 31 20.85 -8.53 -13.02
N GLU A 32 22.10 -8.22 -13.32
CA GLU A 32 22.94 -7.39 -12.45
C GLU A 32 22.57 -5.89 -12.47
N PHE A 33 22.03 -5.43 -13.59
CA PHE A 33 21.55 -4.06 -13.80
C PHE A 33 20.04 -4.09 -13.98
N TYR A 34 19.33 -3.34 -13.17
CA TYR A 34 17.88 -3.26 -13.17
C TYR A 34 17.40 -1.82 -13.02
N ASP A 35 16.28 -1.51 -13.63
CA ASP A 35 15.68 -0.19 -13.55
C ASP A 35 14.59 -0.16 -12.47
N THR A 36 14.78 0.70 -11.47
CA THR A 36 13.82 0.97 -10.39
C THR A 36 13.29 2.41 -10.43
N THR A 37 13.41 3.09 -11.56
CA THR A 37 13.01 4.50 -11.65
C THR A 37 11.51 4.69 -11.57
N LYS A 38 10.72 3.78 -12.18
CA LYS A 38 9.26 3.86 -12.14
C LYS A 38 8.71 3.22 -10.87
N LYS A 39 8.32 4.06 -9.93
CA LYS A 39 7.88 3.69 -8.59
C LYS A 39 6.48 4.20 -8.31
N ALA A 40 5.70 3.43 -7.56
CA ALA A 40 4.38 3.83 -7.09
C ALA A 40 4.19 3.51 -5.60
N VAL A 41 3.28 4.23 -4.97
CA VAL A 41 2.65 3.86 -3.72
C VAL A 41 1.16 3.68 -4.00
N ILE A 42 0.60 2.55 -3.59
CA ILE A 42 -0.83 2.28 -3.65
C ILE A 42 -1.38 2.19 -2.23
N ALA A 43 -2.37 3.03 -1.91
CA ALA A 43 -3.01 3.07 -0.60
C ALA A 43 -4.47 2.66 -0.71
N PHE A 44 -4.87 1.65 0.04
CA PHE A 44 -6.24 1.16 0.12
C PHE A 44 -6.97 1.83 1.28
N ALA A 45 -8.17 2.37 1.02
CA ALA A 45 -8.93 3.11 2.01
C ALA A 45 -10.25 2.40 2.34
N GLY A 46 -10.55 2.33 3.64
CA GLY A 46 -11.80 1.79 4.14
C GLY A 46 -12.06 2.24 5.58
N ASP A 47 -13.31 2.26 5.96
CA ASP A 47 -13.76 2.53 7.31
C ASP A 47 -14.20 1.25 8.01
N HIS A 48 -14.17 1.25 9.33
CA HIS A 48 -14.44 0.08 10.15
C HIS A 48 -15.60 0.33 11.12
N GLY A 49 -16.52 -0.63 11.23
CA GLY A 49 -17.68 -0.53 12.12
C GLY A 49 -17.30 -0.49 13.60
N VAL A 50 -16.10 -0.91 13.97
CA VAL A 50 -15.58 -0.80 15.35
C VAL A 50 -15.44 0.66 15.82
N TYR A 51 -15.55 1.62 14.93
CA TYR A 51 -15.64 3.06 15.24
C TYR A 51 -16.72 3.34 16.29
N GLU A 52 -17.84 2.63 16.27
CA GLU A 52 -18.93 2.75 17.25
C GLU A 52 -18.49 2.52 18.70
N GLU A 53 -17.39 1.80 18.91
CA GLU A 53 -16.83 1.52 20.24
C GLU A 53 -15.92 2.65 20.76
N GLY A 54 -15.82 3.77 20.03
CA GLY A 54 -15.03 4.94 20.46
C GLY A 54 -13.51 4.71 20.41
N VAL A 55 -13.04 3.81 19.58
CA VAL A 55 -11.61 3.44 19.47
C VAL A 55 -10.76 4.46 18.71
N ALA A 56 -11.38 5.40 18.00
CA ALA A 56 -10.70 6.42 17.22
C ALA A 56 -10.94 7.82 17.81
N PRO A 57 -9.90 8.67 17.89
CA PRO A 57 -10.02 10.02 18.46
C PRO A 57 -10.65 11.02 17.47
N ASN A 58 -10.70 10.70 16.19
CA ASN A 58 -11.16 11.60 15.13
C ASN A 58 -12.50 11.12 14.56
N ALA A 59 -13.20 12.03 13.86
CA ALA A 59 -14.41 11.69 13.13
C ALA A 59 -14.11 10.75 11.95
N GLN A 60 -15.02 9.81 11.65
CA GLN A 60 -14.83 8.80 10.58
C GLN A 60 -14.71 9.46 9.21
N GLU A 61 -15.35 10.61 8.98
CA GLU A 61 -15.26 11.39 7.74
C GLU A 61 -13.83 11.76 7.33
N ILE A 62 -12.88 11.66 8.24
CA ILE A 62 -11.47 11.96 7.92
C ILE A 62 -10.92 11.05 6.82
N THR A 63 -11.38 9.81 6.72
CA THR A 63 -10.95 8.85 5.68
C THR A 63 -11.30 9.39 4.29
N LYS A 64 -12.55 9.80 4.08
CA LYS A 64 -12.99 10.33 2.77
C LYS A 64 -12.30 11.64 2.37
N ILE A 65 -11.83 12.42 3.37
CA ILE A 65 -11.09 13.67 3.12
C ILE A 65 -9.64 13.38 2.79
N GLN A 66 -9.02 12.42 3.46
CA GLN A 66 -7.58 12.19 3.37
C GLN A 66 -7.17 11.38 2.16
N ILE A 67 -7.95 10.37 1.73
CA ILE A 67 -7.53 9.54 0.60
C ILE A 67 -7.37 10.33 -0.71
N PRO A 68 -8.24 11.32 -1.07
CA PRO A 68 -7.96 12.22 -2.18
C PRO A 68 -6.70 13.07 -1.99
N ASN A 69 -6.38 13.43 -0.73
CA ASN A 69 -5.17 14.19 -0.42
C ASN A 69 -3.89 13.36 -0.61
N TYR A 70 -3.97 12.02 -0.45
CA TYR A 70 -2.86 11.12 -0.80
C TYR A 70 -2.55 11.21 -2.30
N VAL A 71 -3.58 11.11 -3.14
CA VAL A 71 -3.44 11.22 -4.60
C VAL A 71 -2.90 12.58 -5.02
N ARG A 72 -3.36 13.66 -4.35
CA ARG A 72 -2.84 15.03 -4.56
C ARG A 72 -1.41 15.22 -4.04
N LYS A 73 -0.85 14.24 -3.35
CA LYS A 73 0.50 14.28 -2.78
C LYS A 73 0.72 15.42 -1.76
N ILE A 74 -0.31 15.77 -0.96
CA ILE A 74 -0.25 16.83 0.06
C ILE A 74 -0.27 16.30 1.51
N THR A 75 -0.12 14.99 1.68
CA THR A 75 -0.01 14.29 2.96
C THR A 75 1.44 13.83 3.20
N GLY A 76 1.71 13.20 4.34
CA GLY A 76 3.03 12.66 4.65
C GLY A 76 3.53 11.66 3.59
N VAL A 77 2.67 10.69 3.19
CA VAL A 77 3.01 9.75 2.12
C VAL A 77 3.25 10.49 0.80
N GLY A 78 2.47 11.54 0.51
CA GLY A 78 2.63 12.33 -0.70
C GLY A 78 3.93 13.12 -0.72
N ALA A 79 4.37 13.66 0.42
CA ALA A 79 5.65 14.36 0.54
C ALA A 79 6.83 13.41 0.30
N LEU A 80 6.80 12.22 0.92
CA LEU A 80 7.81 11.20 0.75
C LEU A 80 7.82 10.65 -0.69
N ALA A 81 6.66 10.43 -1.29
CA ALA A 81 6.54 10.00 -2.67
C ALA A 81 7.13 11.01 -3.66
N ARG A 82 6.88 12.33 -3.44
CA ARG A 82 7.53 13.37 -4.26
C ARG A 82 9.05 13.31 -4.16
N PHE A 83 9.58 13.18 -2.94
CA PHE A 83 11.01 13.05 -2.73
C PHE A 83 11.60 11.81 -3.42
N ALA A 84 10.89 10.68 -3.35
CA ALA A 84 11.28 9.43 -3.98
C ALA A 84 11.00 9.37 -5.50
N ASN A 85 10.39 10.41 -6.09
CA ASN A 85 9.90 10.41 -7.47
C ASN A 85 8.98 9.20 -7.74
N ALA A 86 7.99 9.00 -6.87
CA ALA A 86 7.00 7.94 -6.96
C ALA A 86 5.60 8.49 -7.21
N ASP A 87 4.78 7.75 -7.95
CA ASP A 87 3.36 8.05 -8.10
C ASP A 87 2.58 7.56 -6.89
N VAL A 88 1.42 8.18 -6.64
CA VAL A 88 0.53 7.78 -5.52
C VAL A 88 -0.85 7.48 -6.06
N TYR A 89 -1.34 6.28 -5.76
CA TYR A 89 -2.66 5.80 -6.10
C TYR A 89 -3.46 5.56 -4.82
N GLY A 90 -4.69 6.03 -4.80
CA GLY A 90 -5.66 5.74 -3.75
C GLY A 90 -6.75 4.82 -4.29
N VAL A 91 -7.11 3.80 -3.54
CA VAL A 91 -8.16 2.84 -3.88
C VAL A 91 -9.19 2.84 -2.76
N ASP A 92 -10.43 3.18 -3.07
CA ASP A 92 -11.54 3.08 -2.13
C ASP A 92 -12.11 1.66 -2.18
N VAL A 93 -11.87 0.89 -1.12
CA VAL A 93 -12.40 -0.46 -0.94
C VAL A 93 -13.54 -0.53 0.08
N GLY A 94 -13.78 0.56 0.81
CA GLY A 94 -14.80 0.55 1.85
C GLY A 94 -14.97 1.85 2.62
N VAL A 95 -14.66 3.00 2.03
CA VAL A 95 -14.89 4.31 2.68
C VAL A 95 -16.40 4.52 2.88
N ASN A 96 -16.79 4.95 4.09
CA ASN A 96 -18.19 5.16 4.46
C ASN A 96 -18.74 6.47 3.89
N CYS A 97 -18.88 6.53 2.58
CA CYS A 97 -19.48 7.65 1.86
C CYS A 97 -20.20 7.18 0.61
N ASP A 98 -21.13 7.98 0.09
CA ASP A 98 -21.87 7.71 -1.16
C ASP A 98 -21.15 8.29 -2.37
N GLU A 99 -20.38 9.34 -2.17
CA GLU A 99 -19.75 10.09 -3.24
C GLU A 99 -18.55 9.32 -3.82
N LEU A 100 -18.31 9.50 -5.12
CA LEU A 100 -17.07 9.13 -5.75
C LEU A 100 -15.97 10.11 -5.32
N LEU A 101 -14.87 9.59 -4.83
CA LEU A 101 -13.77 10.40 -4.31
C LEU A 101 -12.84 10.85 -5.45
N PRO A 102 -12.57 12.17 -5.58
CA PRO A 102 -11.80 12.70 -6.70
C PRO A 102 -10.40 12.11 -6.83
N GLY A 103 -10.10 11.52 -7.99
CA GLY A 103 -8.80 10.91 -8.29
C GLY A 103 -8.55 9.56 -7.62
N VAL A 104 -9.49 9.06 -6.81
CA VAL A 104 -9.40 7.77 -6.13
C VAL A 104 -10.06 6.69 -7.00
N ILE A 105 -9.42 5.54 -7.11
CA ILE A 105 -9.95 4.37 -7.82
C ILE A 105 -11.07 3.77 -6.98
N ASN A 106 -12.29 3.74 -7.54
CA ASN A 106 -13.44 3.18 -6.83
C ASN A 106 -13.51 1.66 -7.01
N ARG A 107 -13.26 0.94 -5.96
CA ARG A 107 -13.39 -0.53 -5.84
C ARG A 107 -14.19 -0.90 -4.59
N LYS A 108 -15.10 0.00 -4.18
CA LYS A 108 -15.86 -0.13 -2.94
C LYS A 108 -16.67 -1.44 -2.90
N ILE A 109 -16.39 -2.27 -1.90
CA ILE A 109 -17.12 -3.50 -1.61
C ILE A 109 -18.44 -3.15 -0.91
N ARG A 110 -18.33 -2.34 0.14
CA ARG A 110 -19.46 -1.73 0.86
C ARG A 110 -18.98 -0.51 1.66
N LYS A 111 -19.89 0.18 2.32
CA LYS A 111 -19.58 1.34 3.17
C LYS A 111 -19.15 0.88 4.57
N GLY A 112 -17.87 0.80 4.80
CA GLY A 112 -17.28 0.32 6.04
C GLY A 112 -17.49 -1.17 6.31
N THR A 113 -16.76 -1.73 7.26
CA THR A 113 -17.00 -3.09 7.74
C THR A 113 -18.12 -3.13 8.79
N SER A 114 -18.58 -4.31 9.18
CA SER A 114 -19.37 -4.49 10.39
C SER A 114 -18.50 -4.28 11.62
N ASN A 115 -19.14 -4.05 12.76
CA ASN A 115 -18.45 -3.88 14.03
C ASN A 115 -17.91 -5.23 14.53
N MET A 116 -16.57 -5.38 14.52
CA MET A 116 -15.89 -6.61 14.92
C MET A 116 -16.06 -6.95 16.41
N ALA A 117 -16.44 -5.98 17.25
CA ALA A 117 -16.75 -6.23 18.66
C ALA A 117 -18.09 -6.96 18.85
N LYS A 118 -18.96 -6.94 17.83
CA LYS A 118 -20.31 -7.53 17.86
C LYS A 118 -20.42 -8.79 16.99
N GLY A 119 -19.47 -9.06 16.11
CA GLY A 119 -19.47 -10.19 15.20
C GLY A 119 -18.43 -10.08 14.09
N PRO A 120 -18.47 -10.94 13.07
CA PRO A 120 -17.56 -10.87 11.94
C PRO A 120 -17.61 -9.51 11.25
N ALA A 121 -16.44 -8.91 11.00
CA ALA A 121 -16.32 -7.60 10.34
C ALA A 121 -16.78 -7.63 8.88
N MET A 122 -16.62 -8.77 8.19
CA MET A 122 -17.02 -9.00 6.81
C MET A 122 -17.35 -10.47 6.58
N SER A 123 -18.04 -10.78 5.49
CA SER A 123 -18.26 -12.15 5.08
C SER A 123 -17.00 -12.75 4.46
N TYR A 124 -16.99 -14.08 4.29
CA TYR A 124 -15.88 -14.77 3.62
C TYR A 124 -15.71 -14.29 2.18
N GLU A 125 -16.79 -14.10 1.47
CA GLU A 125 -16.81 -13.61 0.08
C GLU A 125 -16.28 -12.17 -0.01
N GLU A 126 -16.67 -11.29 0.92
CA GLU A 126 -16.13 -9.92 0.99
C GLU A 126 -14.62 -9.92 1.25
N ALA A 127 -14.14 -10.83 2.10
CA ALA A 127 -12.70 -10.97 2.39
C ALA A 127 -11.93 -11.44 1.14
N ILE A 128 -12.43 -12.46 0.44
CA ILE A 128 -11.82 -12.93 -0.83
C ILE A 128 -11.81 -11.80 -1.86
N PHE A 129 -12.95 -11.11 -2.04
CA PHE A 129 -13.05 -10.03 -3.02
C PHE A 129 -12.10 -8.86 -2.70
N SER A 130 -11.87 -8.58 -1.41
CA SER A 130 -10.88 -7.54 -1.02
C SER A 130 -9.46 -7.92 -1.41
N ILE A 131 -9.09 -9.20 -1.30
CA ILE A 131 -7.77 -9.71 -1.73
C ILE A 131 -7.65 -9.62 -3.25
N GLU A 132 -8.68 -10.05 -3.98
CA GLU A 132 -8.69 -10.00 -5.46
C GLU A 132 -8.53 -8.56 -5.97
N ILE A 133 -9.20 -7.59 -5.35
CA ILE A 133 -9.00 -6.16 -5.67
C ILE A 133 -7.54 -5.75 -5.51
N GLY A 134 -6.90 -6.16 -4.42
CA GLY A 134 -5.48 -5.88 -4.18
C GLY A 134 -4.58 -6.44 -5.28
N ILE A 135 -4.82 -7.68 -5.67
CA ILE A 135 -4.09 -8.37 -6.77
C ILE A 135 -4.32 -7.65 -8.10
N GLU A 136 -5.56 -7.36 -8.45
CA GLU A 136 -5.90 -6.71 -9.72
C GLU A 136 -5.29 -5.31 -9.85
N GLU A 137 -5.41 -4.47 -8.83
CA GLU A 137 -4.88 -3.10 -8.89
C GLU A 137 -3.33 -3.10 -8.89
N THR A 138 -2.70 -4.04 -8.18
CA THR A 138 -1.24 -4.21 -8.23
C THR A 138 -0.78 -4.68 -9.62
N ASN A 139 -1.47 -5.66 -10.23
CA ASN A 139 -1.15 -6.13 -11.59
C ASN A 139 -1.26 -5.01 -12.62
N LYS A 140 -2.27 -4.13 -12.53
CA LYS A 140 -2.39 -2.95 -13.41
C LYS A 140 -1.16 -2.04 -13.31
N LEU A 141 -0.61 -1.85 -12.11
CA LEU A 141 0.62 -1.07 -11.94
C LEU A 141 1.83 -1.79 -12.57
N ILE A 142 1.95 -3.10 -12.38
CA ILE A 142 3.00 -3.91 -12.99
C ILE A 142 2.93 -3.83 -14.51
N ASP A 143 1.76 -4.00 -15.09
CA ASP A 143 1.51 -3.90 -16.54
C ASP A 143 1.81 -2.50 -17.07
N ALA A 144 1.54 -1.46 -16.27
CA ALA A 144 1.92 -0.09 -16.57
C ALA A 144 3.44 0.17 -16.44
N GLY A 145 4.23 -0.85 -16.06
CA GLY A 145 5.68 -0.81 -16.00
C GLY A 145 6.27 -0.31 -14.68
N TYR A 146 5.48 -0.22 -13.61
CA TYR A 146 6.03 0.05 -12.28
C TYR A 146 6.87 -1.14 -11.82
N ARG A 147 8.03 -0.85 -11.21
CA ARG A 147 9.01 -1.86 -10.78
C ARG A 147 9.24 -1.86 -9.28
N VAL A 148 8.85 -0.79 -8.60
CA VAL A 148 8.85 -0.69 -7.14
C VAL A 148 7.48 -0.20 -6.71
N ILE A 149 6.78 -0.99 -5.92
CA ILE A 149 5.43 -0.68 -5.45
C ILE A 149 5.44 -0.74 -3.93
N GLY A 150 5.18 0.42 -3.30
CA GLY A 150 4.91 0.50 -1.87
C GLY A 150 3.42 0.33 -1.62
N VAL A 151 3.06 -0.46 -0.62
CA VAL A 151 1.68 -0.69 -0.22
C VAL A 151 1.38 0.11 1.05
N GLY A 152 0.21 0.73 1.11
CA GLY A 152 -0.26 1.47 2.27
C GLY A 152 -1.75 1.27 2.49
N GLU A 153 -2.20 1.71 3.64
CA GLU A 153 -3.61 1.71 4.02
C GLU A 153 -4.04 3.07 4.56
N MET A 154 -5.33 3.34 4.55
CA MET A 154 -5.93 4.54 5.14
C MET A 154 -7.29 4.19 5.72
N GLY A 155 -7.44 4.40 7.01
CA GLY A 155 -8.70 4.29 7.75
C GLY A 155 -8.52 4.90 9.13
N ASN A 156 -9.52 5.61 9.62
CA ASN A 156 -9.42 6.31 10.90
C ASN A 156 -9.18 5.33 12.07
N GLU A 157 -9.73 4.10 11.97
CA GLU A 157 -9.65 3.03 12.97
C GLU A 157 -8.52 2.04 12.72
N THR A 158 -7.78 2.19 11.65
CA THR A 158 -6.76 1.21 11.18
C THR A 158 -5.64 1.01 12.18
N VAL A 159 -5.29 2.03 12.93
CA VAL A 159 -4.26 1.97 13.99
C VAL A 159 -4.62 0.97 15.10
N THR A 160 -5.91 0.74 15.33
CA THR A 160 -6.42 -0.17 16.36
C THR A 160 -6.41 -1.63 15.90
N ILE A 161 -6.45 -1.87 14.59
CA ILE A 161 -6.43 -3.20 13.99
C ILE A 161 -4.99 -3.49 13.58
N ASN A 162 -4.34 -4.41 14.27
CA ASN A 162 -2.95 -4.77 14.02
C ASN A 162 -2.78 -5.45 12.64
N LEU A 163 -2.61 -4.63 11.60
CA LEU A 163 -2.56 -5.01 10.17
C LEU A 163 -1.26 -5.70 9.75
N ASN A 164 -0.34 -5.99 10.67
CA ASN A 164 0.95 -6.61 10.36
C ASN A 164 0.88 -7.95 9.59
N LYS A 165 -0.30 -8.53 9.42
CA LYS A 165 -0.49 -9.79 8.67
C LYS A 165 -1.05 -9.60 7.26
N THR A 166 -1.75 -8.50 6.98
CA THR A 166 -2.43 -8.32 5.67
C THR A 166 -1.50 -7.69 4.63
N ILE A 167 -0.54 -6.87 5.05
CA ILE A 167 0.43 -6.21 4.16
C ILE A 167 1.51 -7.19 3.66
N GLN A 168 1.79 -8.26 4.39
CA GLN A 168 2.80 -9.26 4.02
C GLN A 168 2.41 -10.12 2.82
N ILE A 169 1.11 -10.22 2.50
CA ILE A 169 0.62 -11.07 1.41
C ILE A 169 0.85 -10.45 0.02
N CYS A 170 0.99 -9.14 -0.09
CA CYS A 170 1.19 -8.46 -1.38
C CYS A 170 2.67 -8.35 -1.82
N ILE A 171 3.61 -8.83 -1.06
CA ILE A 171 5.06 -8.70 -1.33
C ILE A 171 5.70 -10.01 -1.78
N GLU A 172 5.01 -11.14 -1.64
CA GLU A 172 5.49 -12.45 -2.10
C GLU A 172 4.88 -12.82 -3.45
N VAL A 173 5.38 -12.20 -4.53
CA VAL A 173 5.20 -12.66 -5.91
C VAL A 173 6.56 -12.65 -6.59
#